data_72e29200755bce93b6b36cc2a419bc41
#
_entry.id   72e29200755bce93b6b36cc2a419bc41
#
_cell.length_a   1.000
_cell.length_b   1.000
_cell.length_c   1.000
_cell.angle_alpha   90.00
_cell.angle_beta   90.00
_cell.angle_gamma   90.00
#
_symmetry.space_group_name_H-M   'P 1'
#
loop_
_entity.id
_entity.type
_entity.pdbx_description
1 polymer ?
#
loop_
_entity_poly.entity_id
_entity_poly.type
_entity_poly.pdbx_seq_one_letter_code
_entity_poly.pdbx_strand_id
1 'polypeptide(L)'
;MRVATSASEKAWTVPPHFSARSVSLRRASSSSQTFAPSMNIHRTPFSGRNFECYSEDGFLSGRFGAAAVHGARSKGVITFVKHFALNDQETMRITVSTLSNEQAIREMYLAAFEPSVSGGDEGTLGIMLSMNRVGLVWSGDHRGLVTNVVRGE
;
A
#
# COMPACT_ATOMS: atom_id res chain seq x y z
N MET A 1 20.41 22.88 -35.23
CA MET A 1 19.07 22.68 -34.69
C MET A 1 19.22 21.95 -33.34
N ARG A 2 19.23 22.72 -32.23
CA ARG A 2 19.39 22.18 -30.91
C ARG A 2 18.00 21.86 -30.34
N VAL A 3 17.73 20.59 -30.06
CA VAL A 3 16.53 20.17 -29.34
C VAL A 3 16.79 20.42 -27.85
N ALA A 4 16.01 21.34 -27.29
CA ALA A 4 16.06 21.63 -25.88
C ALA A 4 15.35 20.48 -25.11
N THR A 5 16.12 19.67 -24.40
CA THR A 5 15.66 18.75 -23.36
C THR A 5 15.68 19.50 -22.03
N SER A 6 14.58 20.14 -21.68
CA SER A 6 14.34 20.61 -20.31
C SER A 6 12.98 20.08 -19.84
N ALA A 7 12.94 18.79 -19.54
CA ALA A 7 11.98 18.29 -18.58
C ALA A 7 12.73 18.26 -17.24
N SER A 8 12.40 19.18 -16.36
CA SER A 8 12.91 19.17 -15.00
C SER A 8 12.50 17.85 -14.36
N GLU A 9 13.48 17.00 -14.07
CA GLU A 9 13.33 15.93 -13.10
C GLU A 9 12.94 16.55 -11.76
N LYS A 10 11.64 16.77 -11.56
CA LYS A 10 11.13 16.88 -10.20
C LYS A 10 11.29 15.51 -9.58
N ALA A 11 12.38 15.32 -8.85
CA ALA A 11 12.49 14.22 -7.92
C ALA A 11 11.23 14.24 -7.05
N TRP A 12 10.37 13.25 -7.22
CA TRP A 12 9.22 13.05 -6.38
C TRP A 12 9.75 12.65 -5.01
N THR A 13 9.98 13.64 -4.18
CA THR A 13 10.28 13.37 -2.78
C THR A 13 9.04 12.76 -2.16
N VAL A 14 9.16 11.53 -1.69
CA VAL A 14 8.18 10.92 -0.80
C VAL A 14 7.95 11.91 0.34
N PRO A 15 6.71 12.30 0.65
CA PRO A 15 6.45 13.17 1.77
C PRO A 15 7.15 12.60 3.00
N PRO A 16 7.83 13.39 3.83
CA PRO A 16 8.66 12.92 4.95
C PRO A 16 7.91 12.11 6.01
N HIS A 17 6.59 12.02 5.89
CA HIS A 17 5.69 11.24 6.75
C HIS A 17 5.36 9.83 6.23
N PHE A 18 5.81 9.44 5.03
CA PHE A 18 5.63 8.07 4.53
C PHE A 18 6.74 7.12 5.04
N SER A 19 7.40 7.43 6.12
CA SER A 19 8.34 6.54 6.78
C SER A 19 7.61 5.68 7.81
N ALA A 20 7.59 4.38 7.62
CA ALA A 20 7.18 3.45 8.66
C ALA A 20 8.19 3.58 9.81
N ARG A 21 7.84 4.31 10.85
CA ARG A 21 8.65 4.33 12.08
C ARG A 21 8.83 2.90 12.55
N SER A 22 10.05 2.54 12.88
CA SER A 22 10.35 1.30 13.59
C SER A 22 9.60 1.30 14.92
N VAL A 23 8.44 0.64 14.94
CA VAL A 23 7.66 0.49 16.16
C VAL A 23 8.38 -0.53 17.04
N SER A 24 8.91 -0.08 18.14
CA SER A 24 9.37 -0.95 19.23
C SER A 24 8.15 -1.76 19.71
N LEU A 25 8.09 -3.03 19.33
CA LEU A 25 7.09 -3.97 19.81
C LEU A 25 7.26 -4.13 21.33
N ARG A 26 6.53 -3.34 22.10
CA ARG A 26 6.32 -3.69 23.50
C ARG A 26 5.54 -4.99 23.51
N ARG A 27 6.09 -5.98 24.18
CA ARG A 27 5.57 -7.33 24.35
C ARG A 27 4.16 -7.25 24.98
N ALA A 28 3.13 -7.24 24.14
CA ALA A 28 1.75 -7.36 24.56
C ALA A 28 1.45 -8.86 24.72
N SER A 29 1.03 -9.26 25.89
CA SER A 29 0.49 -10.59 26.15
C SER A 29 -0.73 -10.80 25.24
N SER A 30 -0.69 -11.83 24.38
CA SER A 30 -1.76 -12.28 23.45
C SER A 30 -2.53 -11.13 22.76
N SER A 31 -1.87 -10.36 21.90
CA SER A 31 -2.56 -9.38 21.08
C SER A 31 -3.27 -10.08 19.92
N SER A 32 -4.59 -9.88 19.82
CA SER A 32 -5.34 -10.27 18.64
C SER A 32 -4.79 -9.53 17.40
N GLN A 33 -4.73 -10.22 16.28
CA GLN A 33 -4.25 -9.65 15.03
C GLN A 33 -5.22 -9.93 13.88
N THR A 34 -5.30 -9.03 12.92
CA THR A 34 -6.14 -9.19 11.74
C THR A 34 -5.36 -8.82 10.48
N PHE A 35 -5.57 -9.62 9.42
CA PHE A 35 -5.04 -9.34 8.07
C PHE A 35 -6.09 -8.55 7.29
N ALA A 36 -6.30 -7.33 7.75
CA ALA A 36 -7.25 -6.37 7.22
C ALA A 36 -6.82 -4.93 7.60
N PRO A 37 -7.35 -3.90 6.94
CA PRO A 37 -8.23 -3.93 5.76
C PRO A 37 -7.51 -4.20 4.44
N SER A 38 -8.29 -4.54 3.38
CA SER A 38 -7.78 -4.61 2.01
C SER A 38 -7.84 -3.22 1.38
N MET A 39 -6.68 -2.74 0.93
CA MET A 39 -6.50 -1.38 0.41
C MET A 39 -6.41 -1.32 -1.11
N ASN A 40 -6.55 -2.47 -1.80
CA ASN A 40 -6.59 -2.48 -3.25
C ASN A 40 -7.85 -1.77 -3.77
N ILE A 41 -7.75 -1.15 -4.93
CA ILE A 41 -8.86 -0.40 -5.54
C ILE A 41 -9.65 -1.25 -6.52
N HIS A 42 -10.93 -0.93 -6.69
CA HIS A 42 -11.79 -1.59 -7.66
C HIS A 42 -11.45 -1.15 -9.09
N ARG A 43 -10.74 -1.98 -9.84
CA ARG A 43 -10.37 -1.70 -11.24
C ARG A 43 -11.31 -2.33 -12.25
N THR A 44 -11.89 -3.46 -11.89
CA THR A 44 -12.80 -4.21 -12.74
C THR A 44 -13.73 -5.06 -11.86
N PRO A 45 -14.97 -5.31 -12.28
CA PRO A 45 -15.86 -6.20 -11.53
C PRO A 45 -15.36 -7.65 -11.48
N PHE A 46 -14.42 -8.02 -12.35
CA PHE A 46 -13.90 -9.39 -12.48
C PHE A 46 -12.62 -9.65 -11.66
N SER A 47 -12.22 -8.74 -10.78
CA SER A 47 -10.98 -8.88 -10.00
C SER A 47 -11.01 -10.08 -9.03
N GLY A 48 -12.19 -10.52 -8.61
CA GLY A 48 -12.38 -11.68 -7.72
C GLY A 48 -12.38 -11.33 -6.23
N ARG A 49 -11.85 -10.18 -5.79
CA ARG A 49 -11.76 -9.78 -4.38
C ARG A 49 -12.27 -8.37 -4.09
N ASN A 50 -13.12 -7.82 -4.95
CA ASN A 50 -13.72 -6.51 -4.73
C ASN A 50 -14.53 -6.41 -3.43
N PHE A 51 -15.10 -7.53 -2.98
CA PHE A 51 -15.94 -7.58 -1.78
C PHE A 51 -15.21 -7.20 -0.48
N GLU A 52 -13.88 -7.26 -0.45
CA GLU A 52 -13.09 -6.87 0.73
C GLU A 52 -12.39 -5.51 0.59
N CYS A 53 -12.57 -4.82 -0.54
CA CYS A 53 -12.00 -3.51 -0.82
C CYS A 53 -13.09 -2.44 -0.72
N TYR A 54 -12.69 -1.18 -0.55
CA TYR A 54 -13.64 -0.11 -0.25
C TYR A 54 -14.18 0.62 -1.48
N SER A 55 -13.31 0.95 -2.45
CA SER A 55 -13.68 1.84 -3.57
C SER A 55 -12.74 1.67 -4.75
N GLU A 56 -13.14 2.20 -5.89
CA GLU A 56 -12.27 2.48 -7.04
C GLU A 56 -11.39 3.71 -6.84
N ASP A 57 -11.74 4.58 -5.89
CA ASP A 57 -11.00 5.80 -5.55
C ASP A 57 -9.98 5.50 -4.45
N GLY A 58 -8.68 5.71 -4.75
CA GLY A 58 -7.60 5.49 -3.80
C GLY A 58 -7.67 6.39 -2.57
N PHE A 59 -8.09 7.65 -2.72
CA PHE A 59 -8.25 8.57 -1.60
C PHE A 59 -9.38 8.12 -0.65
N LEU A 60 -10.54 7.79 -1.21
CA LEU A 60 -11.67 7.32 -0.42
C LEU A 60 -11.35 6.00 0.29
N SER A 61 -10.73 5.04 -0.43
CA SER A 61 -10.25 3.79 0.14
C SER A 61 -9.28 4.03 1.30
N GLY A 62 -8.35 4.95 1.14
CA GLY A 62 -7.38 5.33 2.17
C GLY A 62 -8.06 5.87 3.44
N ARG A 63 -9.07 6.71 3.29
CA ARG A 63 -9.83 7.27 4.43
C ARG A 63 -10.62 6.20 5.18
N PHE A 64 -11.29 5.30 4.48
CA PHE A 64 -12.00 4.18 5.10
C PHE A 64 -11.04 3.21 5.77
N GLY A 65 -9.94 2.87 5.09
CA GLY A 65 -8.91 1.99 5.63
C GLY A 65 -8.28 2.53 6.91
N ALA A 66 -7.91 3.80 6.94
CA ALA A 66 -7.36 4.45 8.12
C ALA A 66 -8.35 4.44 9.30
N ALA A 67 -9.63 4.73 9.04
CA ALA A 67 -10.66 4.66 10.07
C ALA A 67 -10.83 3.23 10.63
N ALA A 68 -10.79 2.21 9.77
CA ALA A 68 -10.87 0.81 10.18
C ALA A 68 -9.64 0.39 11.00
N VAL A 69 -8.44 0.80 10.59
CA VAL A 69 -7.19 0.57 11.33
C VAL A 69 -7.25 1.22 12.71
N HIS A 70 -7.62 2.50 12.77
CA HIS A 70 -7.77 3.22 14.03
C HIS A 70 -8.78 2.54 14.97
N GLY A 71 -9.96 2.15 14.45
CA GLY A 71 -10.97 1.44 15.23
C GLY A 71 -10.45 0.11 15.81
N ALA A 72 -9.73 -0.69 15.01
CA ALA A 72 -9.12 -1.94 15.47
C ALA A 72 -8.02 -1.69 16.52
N ARG A 73 -7.15 -0.71 16.26
CA ARG A 73 -6.06 -0.33 17.17
C ARG A 73 -6.57 0.16 18.52
N SER A 74 -7.67 0.93 18.55
CA SER A 74 -8.29 1.38 19.81
C SER A 74 -8.79 0.24 20.70
N LYS A 75 -8.94 -0.96 20.13
CA LYS A 75 -9.29 -2.20 20.85
C LYS A 75 -8.10 -3.12 21.10
N GLY A 76 -6.88 -2.66 20.83
CA GLY A 76 -5.66 -3.45 21.01
C GLY A 76 -5.42 -4.50 19.92
N VAL A 77 -6.13 -4.43 18.79
CA VAL A 77 -5.96 -5.36 17.67
C VAL A 77 -4.86 -4.85 16.74
N ILE A 78 -3.89 -5.70 16.44
CA ILE A 78 -2.85 -5.43 15.44
C ILE A 78 -3.41 -5.63 14.04
N THR A 79 -3.27 -4.63 13.18
CA THR A 79 -3.73 -4.68 11.79
C THR A 79 -2.56 -4.89 10.83
N PHE A 80 -2.82 -5.63 9.75
CA PHE A 80 -1.92 -5.79 8.61
C PHE A 80 -2.68 -5.39 7.36
N VAL A 81 -2.46 -4.16 6.89
CA VAL A 81 -3.10 -3.70 5.64
C VAL A 81 -2.59 -4.49 4.44
N LYS A 82 -3.45 -4.76 3.47
CA LYS A 82 -3.17 -5.69 2.37
C LYS A 82 -3.82 -5.22 1.07
N HIS A 83 -3.46 -5.73 -0.06
CA HIS A 83 -2.27 -6.49 -0.42
C HIS A 83 -1.30 -5.54 -1.12
N PHE A 84 -0.17 -5.29 -0.56
CA PHE A 84 0.76 -4.26 -1.03
C PHE A 84 1.71 -4.83 -2.09
N ALA A 85 1.63 -4.41 -3.36
CA ALA A 85 0.67 -3.48 -3.92
C ALA A 85 0.20 -3.97 -5.30
N LEU A 86 -0.78 -3.28 -5.88
CA LEU A 86 -1.29 -3.51 -7.24
C LEU A 86 -1.86 -4.92 -7.48
N ASN A 87 -2.50 -5.51 -6.46
CA ASN A 87 -3.18 -6.80 -6.59
C ASN A 87 -4.62 -6.60 -7.08
N ASP A 88 -4.78 -6.27 -8.36
CA ASP A 88 -6.09 -5.93 -8.94
C ASP A 88 -6.78 -7.11 -9.61
N GLN A 89 -6.15 -8.29 -9.58
CA GLN A 89 -6.66 -9.50 -10.23
C GLN A 89 -6.23 -10.74 -9.45
N GLU A 90 -7.17 -11.68 -9.27
CA GLU A 90 -6.92 -12.96 -8.60
C GLU A 90 -6.55 -14.08 -9.57
N THR A 91 -6.99 -14.00 -10.82
CA THR A 91 -6.62 -14.99 -11.83
C THR A 91 -5.11 -15.00 -12.03
N MET A 92 -4.49 -16.15 -11.79
CA MET A 92 -3.04 -16.35 -11.88
C MET A 92 -2.20 -15.34 -11.06
N ARG A 93 -2.70 -14.89 -9.91
CA ARG A 93 -2.12 -13.81 -9.10
C ARG A 93 -0.65 -14.00 -8.73
N ILE A 94 -0.15 -15.24 -8.68
CA ILE A 94 1.25 -15.55 -8.35
C ILE A 94 2.19 -15.25 -9.53
N THR A 95 1.68 -15.35 -10.76
CA THR A 95 2.45 -15.20 -11.99
C THR A 95 2.15 -13.95 -12.78
N VAL A 96 1.01 -13.29 -12.50
CA VAL A 96 0.61 -12.08 -13.21
C VAL A 96 1.59 -10.94 -12.95
N SER A 97 1.97 -10.25 -14.02
CA SER A 97 2.73 -9.00 -13.97
C SER A 97 1.81 -7.82 -14.13
N THR A 98 1.80 -6.93 -13.15
CA THR A 98 1.11 -5.64 -13.24
C THR A 98 2.09 -4.63 -13.81
N LEU A 99 1.72 -4.00 -14.91
CA LEU A 99 2.51 -2.97 -15.57
C LEU A 99 1.84 -1.61 -15.35
N SER A 100 2.55 -0.67 -14.77
CA SER A 100 2.09 0.69 -14.55
C SER A 100 3.27 1.64 -14.51
N ASN A 101 3.03 2.91 -14.78
CA ASN A 101 4.04 3.95 -14.59
C ASN A 101 4.07 4.40 -13.12
N GLU A 102 5.16 5.02 -12.72
CA GLU A 102 5.37 5.45 -11.32
C GLU A 102 4.32 6.45 -10.84
N GLN A 103 3.87 7.35 -11.69
CA GLN A 103 2.84 8.33 -11.35
C GLN A 103 1.53 7.64 -10.97
N ALA A 104 1.03 6.74 -11.79
CA ALA A 104 -0.20 6.00 -11.50
C ALA A 104 -0.05 5.13 -10.24
N ILE A 105 1.12 4.51 -10.04
CA ILE A 105 1.39 3.75 -8.83
C ILE A 105 1.23 4.63 -7.60
N ARG A 106 1.85 5.81 -7.57
CA ARG A 106 1.84 6.71 -6.41
C ARG A 106 0.49 7.38 -6.20
N GLU A 107 -0.09 7.95 -7.25
CA GLU A 107 -1.29 8.79 -7.14
C GLU A 107 -2.59 7.99 -6.98
N MET A 108 -2.64 6.75 -7.47
CA MET A 108 -3.84 5.92 -7.45
C MET A 108 -3.72 4.77 -6.45
N TYR A 109 -2.71 3.91 -6.61
CA TYR A 109 -2.62 2.66 -5.86
C TYR A 109 -2.06 2.85 -4.47
N LEU A 110 -0.97 3.60 -4.33
CA LEU A 110 -0.33 3.82 -3.03
C LEU A 110 -1.10 4.82 -2.17
N ALA A 111 -1.83 5.74 -2.79
CA ALA A 111 -2.71 6.70 -2.09
C ALA A 111 -3.73 5.99 -1.17
N ALA A 112 -4.16 4.77 -1.53
CA ALA A 112 -5.05 3.98 -0.69
C ALA A 112 -4.37 3.45 0.59
N PHE A 113 -3.07 3.18 0.56
CA PHE A 113 -2.33 2.66 1.70
C PHE A 113 -1.80 3.75 2.63
N GLU A 114 -1.44 4.90 2.08
CA GLU A 114 -0.74 5.96 2.78
C GLU A 114 -1.39 6.36 4.10
N PRO A 115 -2.70 6.68 4.19
CA PRO A 115 -3.31 7.13 5.44
C PRO A 115 -3.27 6.08 6.55
N SER A 116 -3.31 4.80 6.20
CA SER A 116 -3.23 3.69 7.16
C SER A 116 -1.81 3.45 7.66
N VAL A 117 -0.80 3.71 6.84
CA VAL A 117 0.62 3.49 7.16
C VAL A 117 1.19 4.69 7.91
N SER A 118 0.87 5.91 7.47
CA SER A 118 1.38 7.16 8.03
C SER A 118 0.63 7.65 9.27
N GLY A 119 -0.34 6.90 9.77
CA GLY A 119 -1.20 7.26 10.91
C GLY A 119 -0.48 7.37 12.27
N GLY A 120 0.84 7.32 12.32
CA GLY A 120 1.61 7.42 13.56
C GLY A 120 1.28 6.30 14.53
N ASP A 121 1.01 6.64 15.79
CA ASP A 121 0.69 5.65 16.84
C ASP A 121 -0.65 4.94 16.61
N GLU A 122 -1.51 5.48 15.76
CA GLU A 122 -2.81 4.95 15.40
C GLU A 122 -2.80 4.18 14.07
N GLY A 123 -1.68 4.23 13.36
CA GLY A 123 -1.49 3.54 12.08
C GLY A 123 -1.37 2.02 12.20
N THR A 124 -1.36 1.36 11.05
CA THR A 124 -1.14 -0.09 10.99
C THR A 124 0.27 -0.45 11.48
N LEU A 125 0.42 -1.62 12.09
CA LEU A 125 1.71 -2.13 12.52
C LEU A 125 2.36 -3.07 11.51
N GLY A 126 1.66 -3.43 10.46
CA GLY A 126 2.20 -4.32 9.45
C GLY A 126 1.54 -4.15 8.09
N ILE A 127 2.25 -4.63 7.08
CA ILE A 127 1.79 -4.64 5.69
C ILE A 127 1.92 -6.07 5.17
N MET A 128 0.86 -6.60 4.60
CA MET A 128 0.89 -7.84 3.86
C MET A 128 1.21 -7.57 2.40
N LEU A 129 2.32 -8.11 1.94
CA LEU A 129 2.75 -7.99 0.55
C LEU A 129 1.81 -8.78 -0.37
N SER A 130 1.65 -8.28 -1.59
CA SER A 130 0.83 -8.94 -2.61
C SER A 130 1.61 -10.07 -3.30
N MET A 131 0.88 -10.96 -3.97
CA MET A 131 1.49 -12.12 -4.63
C MET A 131 1.88 -11.84 -6.08
N ASN A 132 1.32 -10.81 -6.70
CA ASN A 132 1.63 -10.42 -8.07
C ASN A 132 3.04 -9.85 -8.22
N ARG A 133 3.47 -9.74 -9.46
CA ARG A 133 4.67 -9.02 -9.83
C ARG A 133 4.32 -7.59 -10.20
N VAL A 134 5.21 -6.66 -9.90
CA VAL A 134 5.19 -5.30 -10.43
C VAL A 134 6.33 -5.21 -11.45
N GLY A 135 5.98 -5.02 -12.72
CA GLY A 135 6.90 -5.32 -13.80
C GLY A 135 7.28 -6.80 -13.77
N LEU A 136 8.56 -7.11 -13.73
CA LEU A 136 9.07 -8.49 -13.72
C LEU A 136 9.43 -9.01 -12.32
N VAL A 137 9.34 -8.16 -11.29
CA VAL A 137 9.79 -8.48 -9.93
C VAL A 137 8.58 -8.73 -9.03
N TRP A 138 8.63 -9.79 -8.22
CA TRP A 138 7.62 -10.01 -7.20
C TRP A 138 7.51 -8.80 -6.26
N SER A 139 6.31 -8.38 -5.91
CA SER A 139 6.11 -7.18 -5.09
C SER A 139 6.86 -7.22 -3.76
N GLY A 140 7.11 -8.40 -3.19
CA GLY A 140 7.90 -8.55 -1.97
C GLY A 140 9.40 -8.31 -2.12
N ASP A 141 9.94 -8.53 -3.32
CA ASP A 141 11.36 -8.28 -3.65
C ASP A 141 11.55 -6.93 -4.37
N HIS A 142 10.47 -6.21 -4.62
CA HIS A 142 10.51 -4.97 -5.37
C HIS A 142 11.07 -3.83 -4.50
N ARG A 143 12.37 -3.56 -4.63
CA ARG A 143 13.08 -2.54 -3.84
C ARG A 143 12.36 -1.18 -3.85
N GLY A 144 11.88 -0.72 -5.01
CA GLY A 144 11.16 0.55 -5.13
C GLY A 144 9.91 0.62 -4.25
N LEU A 145 9.19 -0.48 -4.08
CA LEU A 145 8.01 -0.55 -3.23
C LEU A 145 8.38 -0.77 -1.75
N VAL A 146 9.18 -1.79 -1.47
CA VAL A 146 9.42 -2.22 -0.08
C VAL A 146 10.42 -1.32 0.64
N THR A 147 11.50 -0.94 -0.05
CA THR A 147 12.56 -0.12 0.55
C THR A 147 12.27 1.36 0.38
N ASN A 148 12.12 1.82 -0.87
CA ASN A 148 12.05 3.26 -1.11
C ASN A 148 10.70 3.86 -0.69
N VAL A 149 9.59 3.14 -0.87
CA VAL A 149 8.26 3.67 -0.49
C VAL A 149 7.96 3.36 0.97
N VAL A 150 7.95 2.09 1.38
CA VAL A 150 7.51 1.72 2.75
C VAL A 150 8.51 2.15 3.81
N ARG A 151 9.80 1.98 3.59
CA ARG A 151 10.84 2.35 4.57
C ARG A 151 11.32 3.79 4.43
N GLY A 152 11.09 4.44 3.29
CA GLY A 152 11.55 5.80 3.05
C GLY A 152 13.07 5.93 2.86
N GLU A 153 13.72 4.90 2.30
CA GLU A 153 15.17 4.84 2.06
C GLU A 153 15.53 5.03 0.58
#